data_ecb7c4846f85b4ada87ec356b9b32f88
#
_entry.id   ecb7c4846f85b4ada87ec356b9b32f88
#
_cell.length_a   1.000
_cell.length_b   1.000
_cell.length_c   1.000
_cell.angle_alpha   90.00
_cell.angle_beta   90.00
_cell.angle_gamma   90.00
#
_symmetry.space_group_name_H-M   'P 1'
#
loop_
_entity.id
_entity.type
_entity.pdbx_description
1 polymer ?
#
loop_
_entity_poly.entity_id
_entity_poly.type
_entity_poly.pdbx_seq_one_letter_code
_entity_poly.pdbx_strand_id
1 'polypeptide(L)'
;MLPCLEDHITKTLRGLTRRSFLRWFLGGFFLSFLPVSLSKTLANPLSPLPSSPSLSTGPGPERGRSRHTLKKEENVERFREEKGSSIAEFFIGEDLGYEIGFWLFKRAALGRLSFRQTEKKGQYLAILKAETLGILGWVSRYRVDTYRSTMEEIEGGKRLRSLSFEEDVKIGNKVRKRVTQFDYEKRKWVTIKERKDGTTQRIEEEIPPGRVYDDFLTAAYNFRYGVYGEIERGKTYTVPTFPRKGASSYEVRVAPKEEEEKRRRSEKMKDQKEYFVKLILDPEVTHSKEGRIEGWLSKELFPMEGTIKDVLLFGDVRGTLVKNNRI
;
A
#
# COMPACT_ATOMS: atom_id res chain seq x y z
N MET A 1 30.45 11.65 -10.81
CA MET A 1 30.40 13.02 -10.25
C MET A 1 29.33 13.28 -9.18
N LEU A 2 28.50 12.30 -8.82
CA LEU A 2 27.42 12.45 -7.80
C LEU A 2 27.81 12.16 -6.33
N PRO A 3 28.83 11.32 -6.00
CA PRO A 3 29.17 11.07 -4.59
C PRO A 3 29.72 12.29 -3.84
N CYS A 4 30.35 13.21 -4.55
CA CYS A 4 30.96 14.41 -3.93
C CYS A 4 29.92 15.45 -3.46
N LEU A 5 28.74 15.48 -4.07
CA LEU A 5 27.66 16.40 -3.72
C LEU A 5 26.94 15.96 -2.44
N GLU A 6 26.77 14.66 -2.25
CA GLU A 6 26.10 14.06 -1.08
C GLU A 6 26.96 14.26 0.19
N ASP A 7 28.29 14.10 0.07
CA ASP A 7 29.24 14.38 1.16
C ASP A 7 29.32 15.88 1.51
N HIS A 8 29.25 16.77 0.53
CA HIS A 8 29.25 18.20 0.76
C HIS A 8 27.98 18.68 1.46
N ILE A 9 26.81 18.17 1.05
CA ILE A 9 25.53 18.45 1.69
C ILE A 9 25.52 17.90 3.11
N THR A 10 26.03 16.69 3.33
CA THR A 10 26.10 16.06 4.66
C THR A 10 27.01 16.81 5.61
N LYS A 11 28.14 17.35 5.14
CA LYS A 11 29.05 18.18 5.94
C LYS A 11 28.45 19.56 6.29
N THR A 12 27.78 20.20 5.34
CA THR A 12 27.13 21.48 5.54
C THR A 12 25.97 21.40 6.53
N LEU A 13 25.22 20.29 6.53
CA LEU A 13 24.08 20.09 7.41
C LEU A 13 24.48 19.74 8.85
N ARG A 14 25.68 19.19 9.10
CA ARG A 14 26.17 18.89 10.47
C ARG A 14 26.37 20.10 11.37
N GLY A 15 26.55 21.29 10.80
CA GLY A 15 26.69 22.53 11.54
C GLY A 15 25.40 23.31 11.81
N LEU A 16 24.28 22.88 11.25
CA LEU A 16 23.00 23.57 11.38
C LEU A 16 22.21 23.06 12.59
N THR A 17 21.73 24.01 13.42
CA THR A 17 20.77 23.64 14.45
C THR A 17 19.45 23.17 13.80
N ARG A 18 18.70 22.32 14.48
CA ARG A 18 17.43 21.79 14.02
C ARG A 18 16.43 22.88 13.57
N ARG A 19 16.42 24.03 14.27
CA ARG A 19 15.59 25.18 13.93
C ARG A 19 16.08 25.88 12.66
N SER A 20 17.40 25.97 12.45
CA SER A 20 18.00 26.60 11.27
C SER A 20 17.79 25.72 10.04
N PHE A 21 17.90 24.39 10.16
CA PHE A 21 17.63 23.46 9.08
C PHE A 21 16.16 23.51 8.65
N LEU A 22 15.22 23.51 9.61
CA LEU A 22 13.79 23.66 9.31
C LEU A 22 13.48 25.03 8.67
N ARG A 23 14.12 26.11 9.12
CA ARG A 23 13.95 27.44 8.51
C ARG A 23 14.54 27.51 7.11
N TRP A 24 15.68 26.90 6.87
CA TRP A 24 16.28 26.83 5.53
C TRP A 24 15.44 25.97 4.57
N PHE A 25 14.92 24.85 5.04
CA PHE A 25 14.03 23.96 4.27
C PHE A 25 12.63 24.55 4.06
N LEU A 26 12.08 25.24 5.06
CA LEU A 26 10.76 25.89 4.99
C LEU A 26 10.83 27.28 4.33
N GLY A 27 11.95 28.02 4.47
CA GLY A 27 12.10 29.36 3.90
C GLY A 27 12.19 29.39 2.38
N GLY A 28 12.64 28.31 1.74
CA GLY A 28 12.65 28.18 0.29
C GLY A 28 11.30 27.82 -0.33
N PHE A 29 10.31 27.38 0.48
CA PHE A 29 9.02 26.87 0.00
C PHE A 29 7.80 27.70 0.38
N PHE A 30 7.95 28.73 1.26
CA PHE A 30 6.81 29.45 1.84
C PHE A 30 6.39 30.73 1.11
N LEU A 31 6.89 31.00 -0.10
CA LEU A 31 6.51 32.21 -0.86
C LEU A 31 5.33 31.99 -1.85
N SER A 32 4.56 30.92 -1.74
CA SER A 32 3.48 30.66 -2.71
C SER A 32 2.18 30.08 -2.12
N PHE A 33 1.76 30.42 -0.91
CA PHE A 33 0.40 30.08 -0.47
C PHE A 33 -0.25 31.21 0.35
N LEU A 34 -0.83 32.17 -0.37
CA LEU A 34 -1.92 33.01 0.15
C LEU A 34 -3.25 32.25 0.00
N PRO A 35 -4.17 32.37 0.95
CA PRO A 35 -5.43 31.62 0.92
C PRO A 35 -6.38 32.22 -0.12
N VAL A 36 -6.81 31.39 -1.07
CA VAL A 36 -7.94 31.72 -1.94
C VAL A 36 -9.23 31.37 -1.21
N SER A 37 -10.05 32.40 -1.09
CA SER A 37 -11.38 32.48 -0.51
C SER A 37 -12.34 31.38 -1.01
N LEU A 38 -13.17 30.88 -0.07
CA LEU A 38 -14.36 30.06 -0.35
C LEU A 38 -15.32 30.81 -1.29
N SER A 39 -15.68 30.18 -2.38
CA SER A 39 -16.90 30.48 -3.11
C SER A 39 -17.79 29.22 -3.13
N LYS A 40 -18.94 29.35 -2.50
CA LYS A 40 -20.07 28.42 -2.59
C LYS A 40 -20.56 28.39 -4.02
N THR A 41 -20.71 27.22 -4.63
CA THR A 41 -21.52 27.06 -5.83
C THR A 41 -22.49 25.89 -5.65
N LEU A 42 -23.74 26.22 -5.95
CA LEU A 42 -24.98 25.47 -5.79
C LEU A 42 -25.03 24.16 -6.60
N ALA A 43 -25.79 23.23 -6.04
CA ALA A 43 -26.22 21.99 -6.69
C ALA A 43 -27.06 22.26 -7.94
N ASN A 44 -26.87 21.43 -8.97
CA ASN A 44 -27.81 21.28 -10.08
C ASN A 44 -28.24 19.81 -10.24
N PRO A 45 -29.52 19.57 -10.59
CA PRO A 45 -30.13 18.27 -10.44
C PRO A 45 -29.92 17.32 -11.64
N LEU A 46 -30.08 16.06 -11.32
CA LEU A 46 -30.07 14.86 -12.17
C LEU A 46 -30.85 15.01 -13.50
N SER A 47 -30.21 14.58 -14.60
CA SER A 47 -30.87 14.21 -15.85
C SER A 47 -30.88 12.69 -16.02
N PRO A 48 -31.95 12.10 -16.61
CA PRO A 48 -32.13 10.66 -16.64
C PRO A 48 -31.33 9.97 -17.75
N LEU A 49 -30.91 8.75 -17.47
CA LEU A 49 -30.23 7.81 -18.38
C LEU A 49 -31.14 7.34 -19.54
N PRO A 50 -30.62 7.16 -20.75
CA PRO A 50 -31.33 6.50 -21.83
C PRO A 50 -31.25 4.97 -21.71
N SER A 51 -32.36 4.33 -22.00
CA SER A 51 -32.60 2.90 -22.04
C SER A 51 -31.76 2.17 -23.12
N SER A 52 -31.16 1.04 -22.75
CA SER A 52 -30.40 0.14 -23.60
C SER A 52 -31.30 -0.66 -24.55
N PRO A 53 -30.90 -0.90 -25.80
CA PRO A 53 -31.57 -1.89 -26.65
C PRO A 53 -31.01 -3.29 -26.37
N SER A 54 -31.94 -4.24 -26.29
CA SER A 54 -31.70 -5.68 -26.24
C SER A 54 -31.03 -6.18 -27.52
N LEU A 55 -29.92 -6.89 -27.43
CA LEU A 55 -29.30 -7.62 -28.55
C LEU A 55 -29.33 -9.12 -28.28
N SER A 56 -29.83 -9.82 -29.29
CA SER A 56 -30.05 -11.23 -29.40
C SER A 56 -28.77 -12.07 -29.31
N THR A 57 -28.85 -13.18 -28.59
CA THR A 57 -27.86 -14.25 -28.50
C THR A 57 -27.79 -15.07 -29.78
N GLY A 58 -26.62 -15.02 -30.47
CA GLY A 58 -26.21 -16.02 -31.42
C GLY A 58 -24.93 -16.71 -30.94
N PRO A 59 -24.75 -18.03 -31.11
CA PRO A 59 -23.54 -18.73 -30.66
C PRO A 59 -22.36 -18.36 -31.58
N GLY A 60 -21.39 -17.63 -31.03
CA GLY A 60 -20.12 -17.37 -31.70
C GLY A 60 -19.13 -18.52 -31.52
N PRO A 61 -18.23 -18.75 -32.48
CA PRO A 61 -17.29 -19.86 -32.45
C PRO A 61 -16.26 -19.70 -31.30
N GLU A 62 -16.00 -20.79 -30.59
CA GLU A 62 -14.91 -20.91 -29.61
C GLU A 62 -13.57 -20.53 -30.24
N ARG A 63 -13.07 -19.34 -29.90
CA ARG A 63 -11.68 -18.97 -30.22
C ARG A 63 -10.77 -19.77 -29.29
N GLY A 64 -9.96 -20.63 -29.89
CA GLY A 64 -8.97 -21.45 -29.20
C GLY A 64 -8.11 -20.63 -28.24
N ARG A 65 -8.10 -21.04 -26.98
CA ARG A 65 -7.17 -20.51 -25.95
C ARG A 65 -5.76 -20.65 -26.47
N SER A 66 -5.03 -19.52 -26.50
CA SER A 66 -3.65 -19.50 -26.97
C SER A 66 -2.79 -20.40 -26.09
N ARG A 67 -1.90 -21.24 -26.68
CA ARG A 67 -0.91 -22.09 -25.98
C ARG A 67 -0.08 -21.31 -24.95
N HIS A 68 0.04 -20.01 -25.11
CA HIS A 68 0.79 -19.13 -24.18
C HIS A 68 0.02 -18.88 -22.89
N THR A 69 -1.32 -18.81 -22.93
CA THR A 69 -2.18 -18.64 -21.75
C THR A 69 -2.20 -19.91 -20.92
N LEU A 70 -2.31 -21.07 -21.54
CA LEU A 70 -2.30 -22.37 -20.86
C LEU A 70 -0.98 -22.64 -20.11
N LYS A 71 0.18 -22.35 -20.70
CA LYS A 71 1.49 -22.48 -20.02
C LYS A 71 1.67 -21.51 -18.85
N LYS A 72 1.00 -20.36 -18.88
CA LYS A 72 1.07 -19.37 -17.82
C LYS A 72 0.20 -19.75 -16.62
N GLU A 73 -1.00 -20.28 -16.87
CA GLU A 73 -1.90 -20.83 -15.85
C GLU A 73 -1.23 -22.01 -15.12
N GLU A 74 -0.64 -22.94 -15.87
CA GLU A 74 0.07 -24.11 -15.36
C GLU A 74 1.27 -23.76 -14.46
N ASN A 75 2.01 -22.69 -14.76
CA ASN A 75 3.11 -22.23 -13.93
C ASN A 75 2.66 -21.58 -12.61
N VAL A 76 1.56 -20.85 -12.59
CA VAL A 76 1.01 -20.22 -11.38
C VAL A 76 0.38 -21.27 -10.48
N GLU A 77 -0.36 -22.22 -11.03
CA GLU A 77 -0.90 -23.35 -10.28
C GLU A 77 0.20 -24.22 -9.70
N ARG A 78 1.21 -24.58 -10.48
CA ARG A 78 2.39 -25.31 -10.00
C ARG A 78 3.13 -24.58 -8.86
N PHE A 79 3.24 -23.27 -8.94
CA PHE A 79 3.85 -22.45 -7.87
C PHE A 79 2.99 -22.43 -6.59
N ARG A 80 1.65 -22.53 -6.72
CA ARG A 80 0.72 -22.69 -5.58
C ARG A 80 0.77 -24.11 -5.00
N GLU A 81 0.83 -25.14 -5.83
CA GLU A 81 0.96 -26.53 -5.41
C GLU A 81 2.28 -26.83 -4.71
N GLU A 82 3.39 -26.19 -5.12
CA GLU A 82 4.72 -26.36 -4.52
C GLU A 82 4.87 -25.68 -3.15
N LYS A 83 4.00 -24.70 -2.78
CA LYS A 83 4.21 -23.85 -1.59
C LYS A 83 3.16 -23.94 -0.50
N GLY A 84 2.19 -24.83 -0.61
CA GLY A 84 1.19 -25.04 0.44
C GLY A 84 -0.24 -24.89 -0.05
N SER A 85 -1.13 -25.61 0.63
CA SER A 85 -2.54 -25.71 0.26
C SER A 85 -3.35 -24.45 0.61
N SER A 86 -2.82 -23.55 1.43
CA SER A 86 -3.53 -22.36 1.90
C SER A 86 -2.76 -21.06 1.66
N ILE A 87 -3.49 -19.94 1.67
CA ILE A 87 -2.90 -18.60 1.53
C ILE A 87 -1.89 -18.29 2.64
N ALA A 88 -2.13 -18.74 3.86
CA ALA A 88 -1.22 -18.51 4.96
C ALA A 88 0.06 -19.35 4.83
N GLU A 89 -0.05 -20.63 4.46
CA GLU A 89 1.11 -21.47 4.16
C GLU A 89 1.95 -20.89 3.03
N PHE A 90 1.30 -20.29 2.04
CA PHE A 90 1.98 -19.61 0.94
C PHE A 90 2.85 -18.44 1.41
N PHE A 91 2.46 -17.68 2.44
CA PHE A 91 3.19 -16.48 2.90
C PHE A 91 3.95 -16.65 4.21
N ILE A 92 3.73 -17.71 4.96
CA ILE A 92 4.39 -17.90 6.26
C ILE A 92 5.92 -17.87 6.12
N GLY A 93 6.58 -17.14 7.03
CA GLY A 93 8.03 -16.94 7.01
C GLY A 93 8.51 -15.84 6.08
N GLU A 94 7.61 -15.14 5.35
CA GLU A 94 8.01 -13.99 4.54
C GLU A 94 8.62 -12.88 5.42
N ASP A 95 9.82 -12.42 5.05
CA ASP A 95 10.55 -11.34 5.71
C ASP A 95 11.32 -10.54 4.66
N LEU A 96 10.75 -9.40 4.28
CA LEU A 96 11.22 -8.54 3.20
C LEU A 96 11.80 -7.25 3.76
N GLY A 97 13.04 -6.92 3.41
CA GLY A 97 13.72 -5.70 3.81
C GLY A 97 13.80 -4.69 2.66
N TYR A 98 13.52 -3.43 2.96
CA TYR A 98 13.48 -2.34 1.99
C TYR A 98 14.40 -1.20 2.38
N GLU A 99 15.08 -0.60 1.41
CA GLU A 99 15.65 0.73 1.52
C GLU A 99 14.64 1.75 1.01
N ILE A 100 14.39 2.78 1.82
CA ILE A 100 13.43 3.84 1.50
C ILE A 100 14.20 5.12 1.25
N GLY A 101 13.96 5.72 0.09
CA GLY A 101 14.59 6.95 -0.33
C GLY A 101 13.58 7.97 -0.85
N PHE A 102 13.98 9.22 -0.90
CA PHE A 102 13.24 10.29 -1.56
C PHE A 102 14.22 11.38 -2.02
N TRP A 103 13.89 12.03 -3.13
CA TRP A 103 14.69 13.09 -3.72
C TRP A 103 16.16 12.66 -3.89
N LEU A 104 17.12 13.33 -3.23
CA LEU A 104 18.56 13.02 -3.28
C LEU A 104 19.00 11.97 -2.25
N PHE A 105 18.16 11.62 -1.31
CA PHE A 105 18.47 10.66 -0.23
C PHE A 105 18.06 9.25 -0.65
N LYS A 106 19.04 8.45 -1.06
CA LYS A 106 18.77 7.06 -1.48
C LYS A 106 18.36 6.15 -0.32
N ARG A 107 18.87 6.40 0.89
CA ARG A 107 18.65 5.60 2.10
C ARG A 107 18.24 6.50 3.26
N ALA A 108 17.02 7.02 3.17
CA ALA A 108 16.40 7.91 4.15
C ALA A 108 15.79 7.16 5.33
N ALA A 109 15.29 5.93 5.07
CA ALA A 109 14.67 5.05 6.04
C ALA A 109 14.87 3.59 5.64
N LEU A 110 14.61 2.68 6.59
CA LEU A 110 14.50 1.24 6.35
C LEU A 110 13.05 0.82 6.53
N GLY A 111 12.61 -0.10 5.67
CA GLY A 111 11.33 -0.77 5.76
C GLY A 111 11.50 -2.26 5.97
N ARG A 112 10.55 -2.89 6.68
CA ARG A 112 10.47 -4.34 6.82
C ARG A 112 9.02 -4.78 6.74
N LEU A 113 8.72 -5.76 5.89
CA LEU A 113 7.43 -6.43 5.80
C LEU A 113 7.63 -7.89 6.18
N SER A 114 6.86 -8.39 7.14
CA SER A 114 6.93 -9.77 7.57
C SER A 114 5.54 -10.38 7.75
N PHE A 115 5.45 -11.72 7.54
CA PHE A 115 4.23 -12.49 7.75
C PHE A 115 4.55 -13.75 8.57
N ARG A 116 3.79 -13.96 9.66
CA ARG A 116 4.00 -15.10 10.56
C ARG A 116 2.70 -15.58 11.19
N GLN A 117 2.70 -16.80 11.68
CA GLN A 117 1.64 -17.30 12.54
C GLN A 117 1.71 -16.65 13.93
N THR A 118 0.57 -16.42 14.55
CA THR A 118 0.48 -15.99 15.96
C THR A 118 0.50 -17.23 16.89
N GLU A 119 0.47 -17.02 18.19
CA GLU A 119 0.32 -18.10 19.17
C GLU A 119 -1.06 -18.79 19.06
N LYS A 120 -2.07 -18.06 18.59
CA LYS A 120 -3.40 -18.61 18.36
C LYS A 120 -3.43 -19.31 17.00
N LYS A 121 -3.73 -20.61 17.03
CA LYS A 121 -3.85 -21.43 15.81
C LYS A 121 -4.88 -20.84 14.83
N GLY A 122 -4.52 -20.80 13.54
CA GLY A 122 -5.36 -20.24 12.48
C GLY A 122 -5.38 -18.71 12.42
N GLN A 123 -4.58 -18.04 13.27
CA GLN A 123 -4.38 -16.59 13.18
C GLN A 123 -2.95 -16.25 12.76
N TYR A 124 -2.86 -15.21 11.94
CA TYR A 124 -1.62 -14.76 11.33
C TYR A 124 -1.42 -13.27 11.56
N LEU A 125 -0.17 -12.83 11.54
CA LEU A 125 0.22 -11.46 11.79
C LEU A 125 1.13 -10.97 10.67
N ALA A 126 0.69 -9.96 9.95
CA ALA A 126 1.53 -9.18 9.06
C ALA A 126 2.01 -7.91 9.77
N ILE A 127 3.29 -7.57 9.62
CA ILE A 127 3.89 -6.36 10.19
C ILE A 127 4.62 -5.61 9.08
N LEU A 128 4.24 -4.35 8.87
CA LEU A 128 5.00 -3.39 8.08
C LEU A 128 5.59 -2.34 9.02
N LYS A 129 6.91 -2.26 9.09
CA LYS A 129 7.63 -1.26 9.89
C LYS A 129 8.49 -0.40 8.97
N ALA A 130 8.49 0.91 9.21
CA ALA A 130 9.42 1.84 8.57
C ALA A 130 10.06 2.73 9.63
N GLU A 131 11.39 2.96 9.54
CA GLU A 131 12.13 3.78 10.47
C GLU A 131 13.11 4.70 9.75
N THR A 132 13.09 5.98 10.11
CA THR A 132 13.96 7.00 9.51
C THR A 132 15.39 6.93 10.07
N LEU A 133 16.37 7.17 9.20
CA LEU A 133 17.79 7.01 9.49
C LEU A 133 18.58 8.34 9.44
N GLY A 134 19.76 8.34 10.07
CA GLY A 134 20.78 9.38 9.94
C GLY A 134 20.28 10.79 10.24
N ILE A 135 20.66 11.73 9.40
CA ILE A 135 20.27 13.15 9.55
C ILE A 135 18.75 13.32 9.41
N LEU A 136 18.11 12.56 8.52
CA LEU A 136 16.67 12.58 8.34
C LEU A 136 15.94 11.99 9.56
N GLY A 137 16.50 10.94 10.17
CA GLY A 137 16.06 10.45 11.46
C GLY A 137 16.10 11.54 12.52
N TRP A 138 17.19 12.26 12.62
CA TRP A 138 17.33 13.37 13.56
C TRP A 138 16.30 14.49 13.31
N VAL A 139 16.10 14.92 12.07
CA VAL A 139 15.11 15.96 11.69
C VAL A 139 13.68 15.48 11.96
N SER A 140 13.36 14.25 11.60
CA SER A 140 12.04 13.63 11.81
C SER A 140 11.83 13.13 13.25
N ARG A 141 12.80 13.34 14.15
CA ARG A 141 12.84 12.82 15.53
C ARG A 141 12.83 11.30 15.59
N TYR A 142 13.55 10.64 14.68
CA TYR A 142 13.60 9.19 14.58
C TYR A 142 12.20 8.59 14.52
N ARG A 143 11.47 9.02 13.49
CA ARG A 143 10.11 8.54 13.24
C ARG A 143 10.13 7.06 12.95
N VAL A 144 9.24 6.33 13.62
CA VAL A 144 8.98 4.91 13.38
C VAL A 144 7.49 4.74 13.17
N ASP A 145 7.13 4.21 12.01
CA ASP A 145 5.75 3.83 11.67
C ASP A 145 5.67 2.30 11.70
N THR A 146 4.71 1.77 12.44
CA THR A 146 4.46 0.33 12.52
C THR A 146 2.99 0.06 12.29
N TYR A 147 2.71 -0.77 11.31
CA TYR A 147 1.38 -1.27 10.98
C TYR A 147 1.35 -2.76 11.24
N ARG A 148 0.32 -3.23 11.96
CA ARG A 148 0.11 -4.64 12.25
C ARG A 148 -1.29 -5.04 11.84
N SER A 149 -1.40 -6.10 11.05
CA SER A 149 -2.67 -6.71 10.72
C SER A 149 -2.71 -8.12 11.29
N THR A 150 -3.64 -8.36 12.21
CA THR A 150 -3.98 -9.71 12.65
C THR A 150 -5.13 -10.21 11.78
N MET A 151 -4.97 -11.39 11.21
CA MET A 151 -5.90 -11.96 10.24
C MET A 151 -6.09 -13.45 10.46
N GLU A 152 -7.14 -14.00 9.90
CA GLU A 152 -7.44 -15.42 9.88
C GLU A 152 -7.75 -15.90 8.49
N GLU A 153 -7.58 -17.21 8.26
CA GLU A 153 -8.01 -17.85 7.02
C GLU A 153 -9.50 -18.12 7.01
N ILE A 154 -10.13 -17.84 5.88
CA ILE A 154 -11.52 -18.17 5.57
C ILE A 154 -11.60 -18.88 4.22
N GLU A 155 -12.81 -19.32 3.82
CA GLU A 155 -13.05 -19.97 2.52
C GLU A 155 -12.13 -21.18 2.28
N GLY A 156 -11.90 -21.98 3.32
CA GLY A 156 -11.04 -23.17 3.22
C GLY A 156 -9.57 -22.84 2.95
N GLY A 157 -9.05 -21.73 3.49
CA GLY A 157 -7.66 -21.29 3.33
C GLY A 157 -7.39 -20.52 2.05
N LYS A 158 -8.43 -20.13 1.30
CA LYS A 158 -8.28 -19.42 0.03
C LYS A 158 -8.24 -17.90 0.16
N ARG A 159 -8.58 -17.36 1.35
CA ARG A 159 -8.66 -15.93 1.62
C ARG A 159 -8.25 -15.63 3.05
N LEU A 160 -7.60 -14.49 3.25
CA LEU A 160 -7.38 -13.88 4.56
C LEU A 160 -8.49 -12.87 4.86
N ARG A 161 -8.88 -12.78 6.14
CA ARG A 161 -9.84 -11.82 6.67
C ARG A 161 -9.21 -11.05 7.83
N SER A 162 -9.29 -9.71 7.81
CA SER A 162 -8.78 -8.88 8.91
C SER A 162 -9.58 -9.11 10.19
N LEU A 163 -8.89 -9.33 11.31
CA LEU A 163 -9.46 -9.36 12.67
C LEU A 163 -9.16 -8.07 13.42
N SER A 164 -7.93 -7.56 13.27
CA SER A 164 -7.56 -6.24 13.80
C SER A 164 -6.49 -5.59 12.95
N PHE A 165 -6.53 -4.27 12.91
CA PHE A 165 -5.52 -3.46 12.26
C PHE A 165 -5.03 -2.36 13.21
N GLU A 166 -3.72 -2.34 13.49
CA GLU A 166 -3.07 -1.42 14.40
C GLU A 166 -2.10 -0.50 13.65
N GLU A 167 -2.17 0.78 13.96
CA GLU A 167 -1.32 1.83 13.42
C GLU A 167 -0.59 2.50 14.59
N ASP A 168 0.71 2.29 14.71
CA ASP A 168 1.58 2.94 15.69
C ASP A 168 2.54 3.90 14.98
N VAL A 169 2.42 5.20 15.24
CA VAL A 169 3.34 6.21 14.72
C VAL A 169 4.08 6.87 15.87
N LYS A 170 5.37 6.59 15.98
CA LYS A 170 6.27 7.19 16.97
C LYS A 170 7.08 8.33 16.34
N ILE A 171 7.05 9.50 16.96
CA ILE A 171 7.84 10.67 16.56
C ILE A 171 8.52 11.27 17.80
N GLY A 172 9.79 10.96 18.00
CA GLY A 172 10.50 11.24 19.26
C GLY A 172 9.83 10.48 20.42
N ASN A 173 9.41 11.23 21.45
CA ASN A 173 8.73 10.65 22.62
C ASN A 173 7.21 10.55 22.45
N LYS A 174 6.65 11.02 21.33
CA LYS A 174 5.19 10.98 21.11
C LYS A 174 4.84 9.74 20.30
N VAL A 175 3.87 8.97 20.83
CA VAL A 175 3.29 7.83 20.13
C VAL A 175 1.83 8.17 19.83
N ARG A 176 1.37 7.84 18.63
CA ARG A 176 -0.03 7.90 18.22
C ARG A 176 -0.45 6.49 17.88
N LYS A 177 -1.53 6.05 18.49
CA LYS A 177 -2.09 4.72 18.24
C LYS A 177 -3.49 4.83 17.67
N ARG A 178 -3.76 3.96 16.71
CA ARG A 178 -5.10 3.70 16.20
C ARG A 178 -5.26 2.18 16.08
N VAL A 179 -6.33 1.66 16.59
CA VAL A 179 -6.67 0.24 16.50
C VAL A 179 -8.05 0.11 15.90
N THR A 180 -8.18 -0.67 14.84
CA THR A 180 -9.47 -1.07 14.28
C THR A 180 -9.65 -2.56 14.52
N GLN A 181 -10.77 -2.96 15.09
CA GLN A 181 -11.15 -4.34 15.36
C GLN A 181 -12.40 -4.70 14.55
N PHE A 182 -12.43 -5.92 14.02
CA PHE A 182 -13.55 -6.44 13.24
C PHE A 182 -14.16 -7.64 13.97
N ASP A 183 -15.40 -7.51 14.39
CA ASP A 183 -16.21 -8.58 15.00
C ASP A 183 -17.29 -9.00 13.98
N TYR A 184 -17.00 -10.04 13.23
CA TYR A 184 -17.91 -10.54 12.19
C TYR A 184 -19.10 -11.30 12.75
N GLU A 185 -19.02 -11.85 13.97
CA GLU A 185 -20.14 -12.49 14.65
C GLU A 185 -21.17 -11.45 15.08
N LYS A 186 -20.71 -10.36 15.70
CA LYS A 186 -21.58 -9.24 16.07
C LYS A 186 -21.82 -8.28 14.91
N ARG A 187 -21.17 -8.51 13.76
CA ARG A 187 -21.27 -7.67 12.57
C ARG A 187 -20.98 -6.20 12.86
N LYS A 188 -19.87 -5.95 13.57
CA LYS A 188 -19.41 -4.61 13.93
C LYS A 188 -17.93 -4.45 13.73
N TRP A 189 -17.54 -3.25 13.34
CA TRP A 189 -16.13 -2.84 13.44
C TRP A 189 -16.03 -1.61 14.33
N VAL A 190 -14.90 -1.54 15.05
CA VAL A 190 -14.65 -0.48 16.03
C VAL A 190 -13.25 0.08 15.78
N THR A 191 -13.15 1.39 15.59
CA THR A 191 -11.87 2.10 15.59
C THR A 191 -11.71 2.91 16.85
N ILE A 192 -10.60 2.70 17.55
CA ILE A 192 -10.17 3.46 18.71
C ILE A 192 -8.94 4.27 18.32
N LYS A 193 -9.01 5.58 18.47
CA LYS A 193 -7.93 6.52 18.13
C LYS A 193 -7.64 7.43 19.31
N GLU A 194 -6.38 7.46 19.74
CA GLU A 194 -5.89 8.41 20.71
C GLU A 194 -5.75 9.81 20.08
N ARG A 195 -6.33 10.83 20.68
CA ARG A 195 -6.23 12.22 20.26
C ARG A 195 -5.00 12.90 20.87
N LYS A 196 -4.63 14.05 20.31
CA LYS A 196 -3.47 14.83 20.78
C LYS A 196 -3.60 15.35 22.22
N ASP A 197 -4.82 15.51 22.71
CA ASP A 197 -5.17 15.95 24.06
C ASP A 197 -5.23 14.80 25.09
N GLY A 198 -4.89 13.57 24.67
CA GLY A 198 -4.93 12.36 25.49
C GLY A 198 -6.32 11.72 25.59
N THR A 199 -7.35 12.34 24.98
CA THR A 199 -8.68 11.73 24.94
C THR A 199 -8.74 10.63 23.86
N THR A 200 -9.66 9.70 24.03
CA THR A 200 -9.89 8.60 23.11
C THR A 200 -11.13 8.86 22.26
N GLN A 201 -11.00 8.76 20.95
CA GLN A 201 -12.14 8.75 20.03
C GLN A 201 -12.47 7.31 19.68
N ARG A 202 -13.72 6.92 19.85
CA ARG A 202 -14.30 5.63 19.43
C ARG A 202 -15.27 5.86 18.27
N ILE A 203 -15.10 5.09 17.21
CA ILE A 203 -16.01 5.01 16.06
C ILE A 203 -16.44 3.55 15.99
N GLU A 204 -17.75 3.32 15.91
CA GLU A 204 -18.33 1.97 15.80
C GLU A 204 -19.39 2.00 14.71
N GLU A 205 -19.32 1.03 13.78
CA GLU A 205 -20.27 0.90 12.69
C GLU A 205 -20.58 -0.58 12.42
N GLU A 206 -21.69 -0.81 11.73
CA GLU A 206 -22.14 -2.16 11.37
C GLU A 206 -21.37 -2.68 10.13
N ILE A 207 -21.04 -3.97 10.14
CA ILE A 207 -20.56 -4.71 8.97
C ILE A 207 -21.79 -5.28 8.25
N PRO A 208 -22.10 -4.87 7.01
CA PRO A 208 -23.22 -5.42 6.27
C PRO A 208 -23.13 -6.94 6.12
N PRO A 209 -24.27 -7.67 6.05
CA PRO A 209 -24.28 -9.11 5.89
C PRO A 209 -23.46 -9.56 4.67
N GLY A 210 -22.66 -10.63 4.83
CA GLY A 210 -21.81 -11.16 3.77
C GLY A 210 -20.62 -10.28 3.38
N ARG A 211 -20.42 -9.13 4.02
CA ARG A 211 -19.29 -8.25 3.75
C ARG A 211 -18.07 -8.68 4.57
N VAL A 212 -16.93 -8.77 3.90
CA VAL A 212 -15.62 -8.92 4.52
C VAL A 212 -14.81 -7.67 4.21
N TYR A 213 -14.17 -7.10 5.21
CA TYR A 213 -13.31 -5.94 5.05
C TYR A 213 -11.84 -6.36 5.17
N ASP A 214 -11.04 -5.82 4.29
CA ASP A 214 -9.60 -6.00 4.32
C ASP A 214 -8.93 -4.68 4.70
N ASP A 215 -8.04 -4.69 5.69
CA ASP A 215 -7.08 -3.61 5.85
C ASP A 215 -6.04 -3.68 4.72
N PHE A 216 -5.19 -2.66 4.58
CA PHE A 216 -4.30 -2.60 3.43
C PHE A 216 -3.22 -3.71 3.42
N LEU A 217 -2.81 -4.26 4.58
CA LEU A 217 -1.87 -5.38 4.64
C LEU A 217 -2.57 -6.68 4.23
N THR A 218 -3.74 -6.97 4.82
CA THR A 218 -4.57 -8.12 4.42
C THR A 218 -4.87 -8.08 2.93
N ALA A 219 -5.27 -6.91 2.42
CA ALA A 219 -5.56 -6.70 1.01
C ALA A 219 -4.34 -6.95 0.11
N ALA A 220 -3.13 -6.53 0.53
CA ALA A 220 -1.91 -6.76 -0.23
C ALA A 220 -1.57 -8.26 -0.34
N TYR A 221 -1.75 -9.04 0.73
CA TYR A 221 -1.57 -10.49 0.69
C TYR A 221 -2.66 -11.18 -0.13
N ASN A 222 -3.92 -10.82 0.04
CA ASN A 222 -5.03 -11.32 -0.75
C ASN A 222 -4.85 -11.03 -2.25
N PHE A 223 -4.42 -9.82 -2.61
CA PHE A 223 -4.13 -9.45 -3.99
C PHE A 223 -3.01 -10.31 -4.58
N ARG A 224 -1.90 -10.46 -3.87
CA ARG A 224 -0.75 -11.26 -4.31
C ARG A 224 -1.09 -12.75 -4.44
N TYR A 225 -2.02 -13.26 -3.66
CA TYR A 225 -2.52 -14.64 -3.77
C TYR A 225 -3.53 -14.82 -4.90
N GLY A 226 -4.12 -13.73 -5.41
CA GLY A 226 -5.12 -13.76 -6.48
C GLY A 226 -6.56 -13.92 -5.97
N VAL A 227 -6.85 -13.54 -4.73
CA VAL A 227 -8.21 -13.58 -4.14
C VAL A 227 -9.21 -12.76 -4.95
N TYR A 228 -8.78 -11.65 -5.52
CA TYR A 228 -9.62 -10.77 -6.36
C TYR A 228 -9.59 -11.15 -7.84
N GLY A 229 -9.01 -12.30 -8.16
CA GLY A 229 -8.76 -12.81 -9.51
C GLY A 229 -7.27 -12.84 -9.86
N GLU A 230 -6.94 -13.58 -10.92
CA GLU A 230 -5.55 -13.68 -11.41
C GLU A 230 -5.01 -12.32 -11.81
N ILE A 231 -3.71 -12.09 -11.55
CA ILE A 231 -3.04 -10.84 -11.90
C ILE A 231 -2.78 -10.79 -13.41
N GLU A 232 -3.54 -9.94 -14.08
CA GLU A 232 -3.50 -9.78 -15.53
C GLU A 232 -3.20 -8.32 -15.91
N ARG A 233 -2.37 -8.14 -16.94
CA ARG A 233 -2.04 -6.81 -17.49
C ARG A 233 -3.27 -6.12 -18.07
N GLY A 234 -3.43 -4.84 -17.76
CA GLY A 234 -4.56 -4.02 -18.20
C GLY A 234 -5.82 -4.15 -17.35
N LYS A 235 -5.84 -5.05 -16.36
CA LYS A 235 -7.00 -5.31 -15.50
C LYS A 235 -7.00 -4.41 -14.27
N THR A 236 -8.21 -4.04 -13.85
CA THR A 236 -8.47 -3.31 -12.60
C THR A 236 -9.23 -4.22 -11.65
N TYR A 237 -8.81 -4.22 -10.39
CA TYR A 237 -9.35 -5.04 -9.31
C TYR A 237 -9.96 -4.13 -8.25
N THR A 238 -11.18 -4.42 -7.84
CA THR A 238 -11.84 -3.72 -6.73
C THR A 238 -11.55 -4.46 -5.43
N VAL A 239 -10.91 -3.78 -4.49
CA VAL A 239 -10.51 -4.31 -3.19
C VAL A 239 -11.43 -3.74 -2.13
N PRO A 240 -12.25 -4.56 -1.45
CA PRO A 240 -13.13 -4.08 -0.39
C PRO A 240 -12.31 -3.65 0.84
N THR A 241 -12.63 -2.51 1.41
CA THR A 241 -12.03 -2.01 2.64
C THR A 241 -13.10 -1.49 3.59
N PHE A 242 -12.78 -1.39 4.87
CA PHE A 242 -13.71 -0.74 5.81
C PHE A 242 -13.81 0.76 5.52
N PRO A 243 -15.01 1.34 5.66
CA PRO A 243 -15.23 2.72 5.24
C PRO A 243 -14.43 3.71 6.09
N ARG A 244 -13.45 4.34 5.45
CA ARG A 244 -12.81 5.54 5.94
C ARG A 244 -13.32 6.69 5.09
N LYS A 245 -13.94 7.70 5.72
CA LYS A 245 -14.47 8.87 4.98
C LYS A 245 -15.43 8.51 3.82
N GLY A 246 -16.19 7.43 3.99
CA GLY A 246 -17.22 7.01 3.04
C GLY A 246 -16.77 6.05 1.93
N ALA A 247 -15.47 5.91 1.67
CA ALA A 247 -15.00 4.92 0.69
C ALA A 247 -14.95 3.51 1.31
N SER A 248 -15.63 2.55 0.68
CA SER A 248 -15.69 1.15 1.12
C SER A 248 -14.89 0.19 0.22
N SER A 249 -14.16 0.72 -0.75
CA SER A 249 -13.26 -0.02 -1.65
C SER A 249 -12.24 0.92 -2.26
N TYR A 250 -11.14 0.36 -2.74
CA TYR A 250 -10.19 1.03 -3.61
C TYR A 250 -9.86 0.15 -4.82
N GLU A 251 -9.29 0.75 -5.85
CA GLU A 251 -8.94 0.05 -7.07
C GLU A 251 -7.43 -0.18 -7.15
N VAL A 252 -7.05 -1.39 -7.56
CA VAL A 252 -5.69 -1.76 -7.95
C VAL A 252 -5.68 -2.04 -9.44
N ARG A 253 -4.95 -1.24 -10.20
CA ARG A 253 -4.79 -1.42 -11.64
C ARG A 253 -3.42 -2.02 -11.95
N VAL A 254 -3.40 -3.12 -12.67
CA VAL A 254 -2.19 -3.67 -13.29
C VAL A 254 -2.02 -3.01 -14.65
N ALA A 255 -0.88 -2.37 -14.87
CA ALA A 255 -0.63 -1.66 -16.13
C ALA A 255 -0.61 -2.61 -17.35
N PRO A 256 -1.04 -2.16 -18.53
CA PRO A 256 -0.82 -2.91 -19.76
C PRO A 256 0.67 -2.94 -20.11
N LYS A 257 1.05 -3.88 -20.96
CA LYS A 257 2.46 -4.14 -21.32
C LYS A 257 3.18 -2.91 -21.90
N GLU A 258 2.47 -2.14 -22.70
CA GLU A 258 3.00 -0.92 -23.32
C GLU A 258 3.38 0.14 -22.27
N GLU A 259 2.56 0.28 -21.23
CA GLU A 259 2.82 1.21 -20.14
C GLU A 259 4.00 0.72 -19.27
N GLU A 260 4.08 -0.58 -18.99
CA GLU A 260 5.23 -1.20 -18.31
C GLU A 260 6.53 -0.96 -19.08
N GLU A 261 6.55 -1.20 -20.38
CA GLU A 261 7.74 -1.01 -21.23
C GLU A 261 8.14 0.47 -21.32
N LYS A 262 7.18 1.39 -21.41
CA LYS A 262 7.45 2.83 -21.37
C LYS A 262 8.10 3.21 -20.04
N ARG A 263 7.59 2.68 -18.92
CA ARG A 263 8.14 2.94 -17.58
C ARG A 263 9.53 2.37 -17.42
N ARG A 264 9.76 1.12 -17.86
CA ARG A 264 11.09 0.48 -17.84
C ARG A 264 12.14 1.30 -18.58
N ARG A 265 11.81 1.78 -19.78
CA ARG A 265 12.71 2.61 -20.58
C ARG A 265 13.03 3.93 -19.89
N SER A 266 12.04 4.59 -19.30
CA SER A 266 12.23 5.88 -18.62
C SER A 266 13.11 5.76 -17.36
N GLU A 267 13.04 4.64 -16.64
CA GLU A 267 13.77 4.42 -15.39
C GLU A 267 15.08 3.64 -15.59
N LYS A 268 15.43 3.24 -16.82
CA LYS A 268 16.62 2.42 -17.16
C LYS A 268 16.71 1.15 -16.30
N MET A 269 15.56 0.50 -16.07
CA MET A 269 15.44 -0.63 -15.15
C MET A 269 16.05 -1.92 -15.71
N LYS A 270 16.77 -2.64 -14.86
CA LYS A 270 17.26 -3.99 -15.10
C LYS A 270 16.41 -5.01 -14.31
N ASP A 271 15.74 -5.81 -15.01
CA ASP A 271 15.38 -7.25 -14.98
C ASP A 271 14.68 -7.88 -13.81
N GLN A 272 14.12 -7.81 -12.89
CA GLN A 272 13.30 -8.71 -12.02
C GLN A 272 11.87 -8.25 -11.76
N LYS A 273 11.51 -7.11 -12.26
CA LYS A 273 10.21 -6.49 -12.07
C LYS A 273 9.29 -6.89 -13.22
N GLU A 274 8.17 -7.53 -12.94
CA GLU A 274 7.28 -8.11 -13.97
C GLU A 274 6.01 -7.29 -14.16
N TYR A 275 5.27 -6.99 -13.09
CA TYR A 275 4.00 -6.29 -13.18
C TYR A 275 4.11 -4.90 -12.57
N PHE A 276 3.68 -3.87 -13.31
CA PHE A 276 3.54 -2.52 -12.79
C PHE A 276 2.12 -2.30 -12.30
N VAL A 277 1.98 -1.97 -11.01
CA VAL A 277 0.69 -1.77 -10.35
C VAL A 277 0.51 -0.34 -9.88
N LYS A 278 -0.72 0.15 -9.93
CA LYS A 278 -1.12 1.47 -9.47
C LYS A 278 -2.35 1.35 -8.59
N LEU A 279 -2.36 2.08 -7.50
CA LEU A 279 -3.52 2.15 -6.60
C LEU A 279 -3.61 3.51 -5.93
N ILE A 280 -4.80 3.82 -5.42
CA ILE A 280 -5.06 5.02 -4.62
C ILE A 280 -5.56 4.55 -3.26
N LEU A 281 -4.82 4.86 -2.20
CA LEU A 281 -5.23 4.64 -0.82
C LEU A 281 -5.67 5.95 -0.18
N ASP A 282 -6.27 5.83 1.01
CA ASP A 282 -6.58 7.00 1.82
C ASP A 282 -5.32 7.86 2.05
N PRO A 283 -5.33 9.14 1.69
CA PRO A 283 -4.22 10.08 1.90
C PRO A 283 -3.74 10.15 3.37
N GLU A 284 -4.58 9.85 4.35
CA GLU A 284 -4.19 9.77 5.76
C GLU A 284 -3.24 8.59 6.04
N VAL A 285 -3.40 7.48 5.33
CA VAL A 285 -2.51 6.30 5.45
C VAL A 285 -1.16 6.57 4.80
N THR A 286 -1.20 7.18 3.62
CA THR A 286 0.01 7.43 2.82
C THR A 286 0.74 8.71 3.20
N HIS A 287 0.11 9.58 3.99
CA HIS A 287 0.60 10.94 4.28
C HIS A 287 0.93 11.75 3.02
N SER A 288 0.23 11.51 1.92
CA SER A 288 0.39 12.14 0.62
C SER A 288 -0.82 13.00 0.26
N LYS A 289 -0.72 13.76 -0.84
CA LYS A 289 -1.82 14.63 -1.28
C LYS A 289 -3.02 13.85 -1.78
N GLU A 290 -2.78 12.81 -2.57
CA GLU A 290 -3.82 12.07 -3.30
C GLU A 290 -3.85 10.56 -3.00
N GLY A 291 -2.95 10.07 -2.15
CA GLY A 291 -2.90 8.64 -1.83
C GLY A 291 -2.39 7.74 -2.94
N ARG A 292 -1.81 8.31 -4.01
CA ARG A 292 -1.32 7.54 -5.16
C ARG A 292 -0.10 6.72 -4.80
N ILE A 293 -0.18 5.42 -5.11
CA ILE A 293 0.93 4.48 -4.98
C ILE A 293 1.16 3.82 -6.33
N GLU A 294 2.42 3.73 -6.73
CA GLU A 294 2.88 2.97 -7.88
C GLU A 294 3.87 1.92 -7.39
N GLY A 295 3.86 0.73 -7.97
CA GLY A 295 4.77 -0.31 -7.54
C GLY A 295 5.06 -1.35 -8.61
N TRP A 296 6.11 -2.13 -8.36
CA TRP A 296 6.51 -3.24 -9.19
C TRP A 296 6.46 -4.54 -8.40
N LEU A 297 5.86 -5.55 -8.99
CA LEU A 297 5.91 -6.92 -8.49
C LEU A 297 6.88 -7.74 -9.35
N SER A 298 7.55 -8.72 -8.74
CA SER A 298 8.28 -9.75 -9.48
C SER A 298 7.31 -10.74 -10.16
N LYS A 299 7.84 -11.70 -10.92
CA LYS A 299 7.07 -12.80 -11.50
C LYS A 299 6.41 -13.66 -10.41
N GLU A 300 7.08 -13.84 -9.28
CA GLU A 300 6.60 -14.56 -8.09
C GLU A 300 5.76 -13.66 -7.16
N LEU A 301 5.37 -12.48 -7.64
CA LEU A 301 4.51 -11.51 -6.96
C LEU A 301 5.10 -10.89 -5.67
N PHE A 302 6.43 -10.90 -5.53
CA PHE A 302 7.08 -10.11 -4.48
C PHE A 302 6.99 -8.62 -4.79
N PRO A 303 6.69 -7.76 -3.80
CA PRO A 303 6.73 -6.31 -3.97
C PRO A 303 8.18 -5.80 -4.05
N MET A 304 8.68 -5.68 -5.28
CA MET A 304 10.08 -5.31 -5.56
C MET A 304 10.35 -3.84 -5.31
N GLU A 305 9.37 -2.99 -5.60
CA GLU A 305 9.46 -1.55 -5.41
C GLU A 305 8.07 -0.95 -5.21
N GLY A 306 7.98 0.06 -4.36
CA GLY A 306 6.79 0.86 -4.17
C GLY A 306 7.15 2.35 -4.09
N THR A 307 6.38 3.20 -4.75
CA THR A 307 6.53 4.66 -4.69
C THR A 307 5.22 5.28 -4.25
N ILE A 308 5.23 5.95 -3.11
CA ILE A 308 4.14 6.83 -2.69
C ILE A 308 4.39 8.19 -3.32
N LYS A 309 3.43 8.65 -4.14
CA LYS A 309 3.54 9.91 -4.87
C LYS A 309 3.15 11.08 -3.98
N ASP A 310 3.82 12.21 -4.16
CA ASP A 310 3.48 13.50 -3.56
C ASP A 310 3.29 13.46 -2.03
N VAL A 311 4.17 12.73 -1.32
CA VAL A 311 4.20 12.73 0.15
C VAL A 311 4.51 14.13 0.65
N LEU A 312 3.72 14.60 1.64
CA LEU A 312 3.86 15.93 2.20
C LEU A 312 5.29 16.18 2.71
N LEU A 313 5.94 17.22 2.24
CA LEU A 313 7.33 17.65 2.53
C LEU A 313 8.44 16.82 1.88
N PHE A 314 8.15 15.65 1.30
CA PHE A 314 9.17 14.72 0.80
C PHE A 314 9.08 14.46 -0.70
N GLY A 315 7.94 14.81 -1.36
CA GLY A 315 7.70 14.46 -2.75
C GLY A 315 7.49 12.95 -2.91
N ASP A 316 8.06 12.36 -3.93
CA ASP A 316 7.95 10.92 -4.17
C ASP A 316 8.85 10.14 -3.20
N VAL A 317 8.25 9.28 -2.39
CA VAL A 317 8.96 8.37 -1.47
C VAL A 317 8.97 6.97 -2.06
N ARG A 318 10.17 6.45 -2.33
CA ARG A 318 10.38 5.15 -2.98
C ARG A 318 11.01 4.16 -2.02
N GLY A 319 10.39 3.00 -1.87
CA GLY A 319 10.94 1.83 -1.20
C GLY A 319 11.38 0.78 -2.21
N THR A 320 12.61 0.28 -2.10
CA THR A 320 13.16 -0.76 -2.98
C THR A 320 13.55 -1.98 -2.15
N LEU A 321 13.14 -3.17 -2.59
CA LEU A 321 13.48 -4.43 -1.94
C LEU A 321 15.00 -4.67 -2.03
N VAL A 322 15.64 -4.88 -0.88
CA VAL A 322 17.08 -5.15 -0.78
C VAL A 322 17.37 -6.48 -0.08
N LYS A 323 16.40 -7.04 0.62
CA LYS A 323 16.53 -8.31 1.33
C LYS A 323 15.25 -9.12 1.21
N ASN A 324 15.38 -10.37 0.76
CA ASN A 324 14.30 -11.34 0.74
C ASN A 324 14.80 -12.63 1.39
N ASN A 325 14.28 -12.98 2.57
CA ASN A 325 14.69 -14.19 3.29
C ASN A 325 13.92 -15.45 2.82
N ARG A 326 13.06 -15.32 1.84
CA ARG A 326 12.23 -16.39 1.31
C ARG A 326 12.81 -17.07 0.05
N ILE A 327 13.92 -16.55 -0.45
CA ILE A 327 14.65 -17.10 -1.61
C ILE A 327 15.91 -17.80 -1.13
#